data_20324ee11988c5bdafa37bcd3cd1f49a
#
_entry.id   20324ee11988c5bdafa37bcd3cd1f49a
#
_cell.length_a   1.000
_cell.length_b   1.000
_cell.length_c   1.000
_cell.angle_alpha   90.00
_cell.angle_beta   90.00
_cell.angle_gamma   90.00
#
_symmetry.space_group_name_H-M   'P 1'
#
loop_
_entity.id
_entity.type
_entity.pdbx_description
1 polymer ?
#
loop_
_entity_poly.entity_id
_entity_poly.type
_entity_poly.pdbx_seq_one_letter_code
_entity_poly.pdbx_strand_id
1 'polypeptide(L)'
;MRILHVIANLAPRYGGPAKACVEMARAVARLGHEVKIYTTNQDGPGELAVPRGRPLIQDGVEIRYYPIQPPRFWGTSWPMARALAGGIREADLVHIHSLYLFHDLIAGHYCRSYGVPYLVRPHGTLDPYLYRRHRWRKYVMEAAFENRNIRRAAALHFTSEEEERLARPHIGDVPGVVVPLGVDLREFQELPAAGRFRERFPEIGQKEIILFLGRINFKKGLDLLVQALARVLRKRRDLHLVVAGPDDDGWGARVKGWLQQEGIADCATFTGMLLGEEKLAALRDARIFVLPSYSENFGMAVIEAMACGLPVVISDRVNIWREVEAAGAGLVTPCEAGQTATAMLELLDNPELAGRLGQNGIKLVREQFQWTTVAITLEKTYKKIIAKFLTTQKSW
;
A
#
# COMPACT_ATOMS: atom_id res chain seq x y z
N MET A 1 -16.63 15.24 -13.20
CA MET A 1 -17.09 13.83 -13.14
C MET A 1 -17.57 13.53 -11.74
N ARG A 2 -18.58 12.68 -11.63
CA ARG A 2 -19.08 12.12 -10.36
C ARG A 2 -18.50 10.71 -10.20
N ILE A 3 -17.65 10.55 -9.22
CA ILE A 3 -16.87 9.31 -9.03
C ILE A 3 -17.28 8.69 -7.70
N LEU A 4 -17.66 7.41 -7.72
CA LEU A 4 -18.02 6.67 -6.52
C LEU A 4 -16.95 5.62 -6.23
N HIS A 5 -16.23 5.76 -5.11
CA HIS A 5 -15.39 4.72 -4.56
C HIS A 5 -16.20 3.79 -3.65
N VAL A 6 -16.00 2.49 -3.76
CA VAL A 6 -16.66 1.49 -2.92
C VAL A 6 -15.60 0.61 -2.28
N ILE A 7 -15.58 0.57 -0.95
CA ILE A 7 -14.59 -0.19 -0.17
C ILE A 7 -15.26 -0.80 1.08
N ALA A 8 -14.78 -1.96 1.52
CA ALA A 8 -15.37 -2.66 2.68
C ALA A 8 -15.27 -1.86 3.98
N ASN A 9 -14.13 -1.24 4.24
CA ASN A 9 -13.85 -0.52 5.49
C ASN A 9 -12.75 0.53 5.30
N LEU A 10 -12.76 1.56 6.18
CA LEU A 10 -11.77 2.63 6.22
C LEU A 10 -11.07 2.75 7.58
N ALA A 11 -11.28 1.82 8.50
CA ALA A 11 -10.63 1.88 9.81
C ALA A 11 -9.10 1.80 9.67
N PRO A 12 -8.31 2.61 10.40
CA PRO A 12 -6.84 2.69 10.28
C PRO A 12 -6.12 1.35 10.41
N ARG A 13 -6.65 0.42 11.20
CA ARG A 13 -6.07 -0.92 11.37
C ARG A 13 -5.98 -1.74 10.08
N TYR A 14 -6.80 -1.45 9.07
CA TYR A 14 -6.75 -2.15 7.79
C TYR A 14 -5.63 -1.64 6.87
N GLY A 15 -4.95 -0.56 7.28
CA GLY A 15 -3.68 -0.13 6.70
C GLY A 15 -3.80 0.41 5.28
N GLY A 16 -2.91 -0.04 4.40
CA GLY A 16 -2.68 0.53 3.06
C GLY A 16 -3.92 0.75 2.19
N PRO A 17 -4.81 -0.23 1.98
CA PRO A 17 -5.99 -0.05 1.13
C PRO A 17 -6.94 1.04 1.59
N ALA A 18 -7.20 1.15 2.90
CA ALA A 18 -8.07 2.16 3.48
C ALA A 18 -7.49 3.58 3.28
N LYS A 19 -6.21 3.76 3.66
CA LYS A 19 -5.49 5.02 3.46
C LYS A 19 -5.44 5.40 1.98
N ALA A 20 -5.07 4.47 1.12
CA ALA A 20 -4.96 4.71 -0.32
C ALA A 20 -6.28 5.14 -0.96
N CYS A 21 -7.41 4.53 -0.58
CA CYS A 21 -8.73 4.90 -1.08
C CYS A 21 -9.08 6.36 -0.73
N VAL A 22 -8.89 6.74 0.53
CA VAL A 22 -9.20 8.12 1.00
C VAL A 22 -8.29 9.15 0.34
N GLU A 23 -6.99 8.90 0.31
CA GLU A 23 -6.03 9.85 -0.28
C GLU A 23 -6.22 10.01 -1.80
N MET A 24 -6.49 8.90 -2.50
CA MET A 24 -6.85 8.91 -3.92
C MET A 24 -8.11 9.74 -4.18
N ALA A 25 -9.16 9.51 -3.40
CA ALA A 25 -10.42 10.25 -3.50
C ALA A 25 -10.21 11.75 -3.27
N ARG A 26 -9.45 12.12 -2.22
CA ARG A 26 -9.08 13.52 -1.92
C ARG A 26 -8.28 14.16 -3.05
N ALA A 27 -7.32 13.44 -3.60
CA ALA A 27 -6.48 13.95 -4.67
C ALA A 27 -7.29 14.25 -5.94
N VAL A 28 -8.26 13.39 -6.27
CA VAL A 28 -9.16 13.59 -7.41
C VAL A 28 -10.20 14.68 -7.12
N ALA A 29 -10.72 14.80 -5.89
CA ALA A 29 -11.64 15.87 -5.50
C ALA A 29 -10.97 17.26 -5.62
N ARG A 30 -9.68 17.39 -5.30
CA ARG A 30 -8.91 18.63 -5.48
C ARG A 30 -8.79 19.09 -6.93
N LEU A 31 -9.04 18.22 -7.91
CA LEU A 31 -9.15 18.56 -9.33
C LEU A 31 -10.55 19.06 -9.73
N GLY A 32 -11.44 19.27 -8.77
CA GLY A 32 -12.81 19.79 -9.00
C GLY A 32 -13.83 18.71 -9.36
N HIS A 33 -13.57 17.44 -9.04
CA HIS A 33 -14.52 16.35 -9.24
C HIS A 33 -15.38 16.11 -8.00
N GLU A 34 -16.62 15.69 -8.19
CA GLU A 34 -17.48 15.19 -7.12
C GLU A 34 -17.08 13.76 -6.80
N VAL A 35 -16.56 13.52 -5.60
CA VAL A 35 -16.07 12.21 -5.19
C VAL A 35 -16.79 11.75 -3.93
N LYS A 36 -17.38 10.55 -4.00
CA LYS A 36 -18.05 9.88 -2.89
C LYS A 36 -17.33 8.58 -2.54
N ILE A 37 -17.30 8.24 -1.26
CA ILE A 37 -16.84 6.92 -0.77
C ILE A 37 -17.99 6.27 0.01
N TYR A 38 -18.39 5.06 -0.41
CA TYR A 38 -19.32 4.23 0.36
C TYR A 38 -18.55 3.08 1.01
N THR A 39 -18.73 2.94 2.32
CA THR A 39 -17.98 1.99 3.14
C THR A 39 -18.80 1.51 4.34
N THR A 40 -18.30 0.49 5.06
CA THR A 40 -18.90 0.09 6.34
C THR A 40 -18.17 0.74 7.51
N ASN A 41 -18.81 0.74 8.68
CA ASN A 41 -18.20 1.20 9.92
C ASN A 41 -17.40 0.10 10.65
N GLN A 42 -17.01 -0.97 9.96
CA GLN A 42 -16.25 -2.08 10.56
C GLN A 42 -14.88 -1.63 11.05
N ASP A 43 -14.55 -2.01 12.30
CA ASP A 43 -13.23 -1.84 12.91
C ASP A 43 -12.81 -3.14 13.64
N GLY A 44 -12.36 -4.12 12.87
CA GLY A 44 -12.06 -5.46 13.37
C GLY A 44 -13.31 -6.13 13.98
N PRO A 45 -13.25 -6.55 15.25
CA PRO A 45 -14.43 -7.05 15.97
C PRO A 45 -15.41 -5.92 16.36
N GLY A 46 -14.92 -4.67 16.47
CA GLY A 46 -15.69 -3.48 16.84
C GLY A 46 -16.25 -2.71 15.65
N GLU A 47 -16.67 -1.49 15.93
CA GLU A 47 -17.23 -0.56 14.95
C GLU A 47 -16.67 0.85 15.20
N LEU A 48 -16.43 1.60 14.12
CA LEU A 48 -16.08 3.00 14.20
C LEU A 48 -17.24 3.84 14.75
N ALA A 49 -16.93 4.76 15.65
CA ALA A 49 -17.87 5.76 16.15
C ALA A 49 -18.03 6.90 15.12
N VAL A 50 -18.77 6.65 14.05
CA VAL A 50 -18.97 7.58 12.92
C VAL A 50 -20.46 7.74 12.61
N PRO A 51 -20.89 8.87 12.02
CA PRO A 51 -22.25 9.04 11.53
C PRO A 51 -22.63 7.95 10.53
N ARG A 52 -23.75 7.25 10.77
CA ARG A 52 -24.21 6.16 9.89
C ARG A 52 -25.25 6.67 8.90
N GLY A 53 -25.09 6.35 7.61
CA GLY A 53 -26.01 6.71 6.55
C GLY A 53 -26.09 8.21 6.23
N ARG A 54 -25.40 9.05 6.98
CA ARG A 54 -25.29 10.50 6.73
C ARG A 54 -23.94 10.81 6.09
N PRO A 55 -23.87 11.81 5.18
CA PRO A 55 -22.62 12.23 4.57
C PRO A 55 -21.69 12.87 5.61
N LEU A 56 -20.42 12.46 5.60
CA LEU A 56 -19.32 13.11 6.27
C LEU A 56 -18.43 13.73 5.21
N ILE A 57 -18.29 15.05 5.20
CA ILE A 57 -17.42 15.73 4.22
C ILE A 57 -16.03 15.90 4.83
N GLN A 58 -15.02 15.34 4.15
CA GLN A 58 -13.61 15.49 4.53
C GLN A 58 -12.78 15.83 3.30
N ASP A 59 -12.10 16.98 3.32
CA ASP A 59 -11.23 17.44 2.23
C ASP A 59 -11.88 17.38 0.83
N GLY A 60 -13.14 17.75 0.73
CA GLY A 60 -13.92 17.75 -0.52
C GLY A 60 -14.47 16.38 -0.93
N VAL A 61 -14.30 15.34 -0.13
CA VAL A 61 -14.84 14.00 -0.37
C VAL A 61 -16.03 13.73 0.54
N GLU A 62 -17.13 13.25 -0.05
CA GLU A 62 -18.29 12.77 0.70
C GLU A 62 -18.09 11.30 1.10
N ILE A 63 -17.98 11.01 2.39
CA ILE A 63 -17.85 9.65 2.93
C ILE A 63 -19.16 9.25 3.61
N ARG A 64 -19.70 8.09 3.23
CA ARG A 64 -20.89 7.49 3.89
C ARG A 64 -20.53 6.16 4.51
N TYR A 65 -20.69 6.07 5.82
CA TYR A 65 -20.52 4.85 6.59
C TYR A 65 -21.85 4.15 6.78
N TYR A 66 -21.86 2.85 6.51
CA TYR A 66 -23.03 1.99 6.69
C TYR A 66 -22.75 0.94 7.77
N PRO A 67 -23.77 0.51 8.53
CA PRO A 67 -23.58 -0.49 9.59
C PRO A 67 -23.10 -1.82 9.00
N ILE A 68 -22.03 -2.36 9.59
CA ILE A 68 -21.58 -3.73 9.31
C ILE A 68 -22.56 -4.74 9.87
N GLN A 69 -22.85 -5.81 9.16
CA GLN A 69 -23.77 -6.88 9.52
C GLN A 69 -23.12 -8.26 9.34
N PRO A 70 -23.65 -9.31 9.97
CA PRO A 70 -23.20 -10.68 9.70
C PRO A 70 -23.46 -11.11 8.24
N PRO A 71 -22.56 -11.90 7.63
CA PRO A 71 -21.26 -12.31 8.15
C PRO A 71 -20.20 -11.20 8.01
N ARG A 72 -19.63 -10.77 9.13
CA ARG A 72 -18.70 -9.61 9.19
C ARG A 72 -17.40 -9.83 8.40
N PHE A 73 -16.90 -11.06 8.32
CA PHE A 73 -15.68 -11.39 7.58
C PHE A 73 -15.78 -11.09 6.08
N TRP A 74 -17.00 -11.00 5.55
CA TRP A 74 -17.27 -10.69 4.15
C TRP A 74 -17.54 -9.19 3.91
N GLY A 75 -17.56 -8.38 4.95
CA GLY A 75 -17.87 -6.95 4.87
C GLY A 75 -19.33 -6.67 4.55
N THR A 76 -20.26 -7.52 5.03
CA THR A 76 -21.68 -7.48 4.69
C THR A 76 -22.36 -6.24 5.23
N SER A 77 -23.07 -5.51 4.38
CA SER A 77 -23.93 -4.40 4.76
C SER A 77 -25.09 -4.24 3.78
N TRP A 78 -26.26 -4.71 4.14
CA TRP A 78 -27.48 -4.54 3.34
C TRP A 78 -27.91 -3.07 3.21
N PRO A 79 -27.75 -2.21 4.25
CA PRO A 79 -27.98 -0.77 4.07
C PRO A 79 -27.06 -0.15 3.02
N MET A 80 -25.77 -0.54 2.96
CA MET A 80 -24.86 -0.11 1.91
C MET A 80 -25.31 -0.62 0.54
N ALA A 81 -25.72 -1.89 0.45
CA ALA A 81 -26.21 -2.48 -0.79
C ALA A 81 -27.40 -1.70 -1.37
N ARG A 82 -28.35 -1.30 -0.52
CA ARG A 82 -29.49 -0.46 -0.95
C ARG A 82 -29.05 0.93 -1.40
N ALA A 83 -28.12 1.55 -0.69
CA ALA A 83 -27.62 2.87 -1.03
C ALA A 83 -26.79 2.87 -2.33
N LEU A 84 -26.06 1.78 -2.61
CA LEU A 84 -25.29 1.61 -3.84
C LEU A 84 -26.19 1.67 -5.09
N ALA A 85 -27.44 1.20 -5.02
CA ALA A 85 -28.37 1.27 -6.15
C ALA A 85 -28.61 2.70 -6.62
N GLY A 86 -28.77 3.66 -5.69
CA GLY A 86 -28.91 5.09 -6.03
C GLY A 86 -27.56 5.73 -6.40
N GLY A 87 -26.54 5.52 -5.56
CA GLY A 87 -25.23 6.13 -5.75
C GLY A 87 -24.57 5.75 -7.08
N ILE A 88 -24.73 4.51 -7.54
CA ILE A 88 -24.19 4.05 -8.83
C ILE A 88 -24.91 4.67 -10.01
N ARG A 89 -26.24 4.85 -9.94
CA ARG A 89 -26.99 5.52 -11.02
C ARG A 89 -26.58 6.98 -11.23
N GLU A 90 -26.16 7.64 -10.16
CA GLU A 90 -25.70 9.03 -10.22
C GLU A 90 -24.23 9.15 -10.65
N ALA A 91 -23.44 8.09 -10.55
CA ALA A 91 -22.02 8.12 -10.85
C ALA A 91 -21.74 8.06 -12.34
N ASP A 92 -20.72 8.80 -12.79
CA ASP A 92 -20.18 8.69 -14.14
C ASP A 92 -19.19 7.50 -14.23
N LEU A 93 -18.61 7.11 -13.07
CA LEU A 93 -17.67 5.99 -12.94
C LEU A 93 -17.65 5.48 -11.49
N VAL A 94 -17.53 4.16 -11.35
CA VAL A 94 -17.36 3.50 -10.04
C VAL A 94 -15.97 2.90 -9.92
N HIS A 95 -15.32 3.11 -8.79
CA HIS A 95 -14.03 2.52 -8.47
C HIS A 95 -14.19 1.56 -7.28
N ILE A 96 -14.17 0.26 -7.57
CA ILE A 96 -14.35 -0.81 -6.58
C ILE A 96 -12.98 -1.20 -6.03
N HIS A 97 -12.83 -1.21 -4.71
CA HIS A 97 -11.60 -1.59 -4.03
C HIS A 97 -11.70 -2.95 -3.38
N SER A 98 -10.68 -3.78 -3.59
CA SER A 98 -10.58 -5.19 -3.15
C SER A 98 -11.42 -6.16 -4.00
N LEU A 99 -11.18 -7.45 -3.80
CA LEU A 99 -11.87 -8.56 -4.44
C LEU A 99 -12.44 -9.51 -3.37
N TYR A 100 -13.38 -10.37 -3.77
CA TYR A 100 -13.94 -11.45 -2.95
C TYR A 100 -14.75 -10.98 -1.72
N LEU A 101 -15.28 -9.74 -1.74
CA LEU A 101 -16.03 -9.16 -0.63
C LEU A 101 -17.47 -8.82 -1.05
N PHE A 102 -18.34 -8.63 -0.08
CA PHE A 102 -19.77 -8.36 -0.32
C PHE A 102 -20.00 -7.12 -1.20
N HIS A 103 -19.27 -6.04 -0.92
CA HIS A 103 -19.44 -4.78 -1.62
C HIS A 103 -19.05 -4.86 -3.09
N ASP A 104 -18.05 -5.65 -3.46
CA ASP A 104 -17.64 -5.79 -4.85
C ASP A 104 -18.66 -6.57 -5.68
N LEU A 105 -19.25 -7.64 -5.11
CA LEU A 105 -20.37 -8.36 -5.70
C LEU A 105 -21.53 -7.42 -6.01
N ILE A 106 -21.96 -6.62 -5.04
CA ILE A 106 -23.13 -5.73 -5.15
C ILE A 106 -22.85 -4.57 -6.10
N ALA A 107 -21.70 -3.90 -5.94
CA ALA A 107 -21.32 -2.79 -6.81
C ALA A 107 -21.16 -3.23 -8.27
N GLY A 108 -20.45 -4.34 -8.52
CA GLY A 108 -20.31 -4.89 -9.85
C GLY A 108 -21.64 -5.32 -10.48
N HIS A 109 -22.57 -5.86 -9.68
CA HIS A 109 -23.92 -6.19 -10.14
C HIS A 109 -24.67 -4.93 -10.61
N TYR A 110 -24.74 -3.88 -9.78
CA TYR A 110 -25.46 -2.65 -10.11
C TYR A 110 -24.78 -1.87 -11.25
N CYS A 111 -23.44 -1.83 -11.32
CA CYS A 111 -22.76 -1.20 -12.44
C CYS A 111 -23.16 -1.82 -13.78
N ARG A 112 -23.21 -3.15 -13.84
CA ARG A 112 -23.67 -3.88 -15.05
C ARG A 112 -25.16 -3.65 -15.35
N SER A 113 -25.99 -3.64 -14.32
CA SER A 113 -27.46 -3.46 -14.46
C SER A 113 -27.83 -2.06 -14.93
N TYR A 114 -27.07 -1.05 -14.55
CA TYR A 114 -27.35 0.35 -14.89
C TYR A 114 -26.49 0.89 -16.03
N GLY A 115 -25.58 0.08 -16.58
CA GLY A 115 -24.70 0.51 -17.63
C GLY A 115 -23.72 1.60 -17.19
N VAL A 116 -23.16 1.50 -15.98
CA VAL A 116 -22.17 2.43 -15.46
C VAL A 116 -20.78 1.76 -15.53
N PRO A 117 -19.76 2.42 -16.13
CA PRO A 117 -18.42 1.87 -16.19
C PRO A 117 -17.81 1.77 -14.79
N TYR A 118 -17.05 0.69 -14.56
CA TYR A 118 -16.35 0.53 -13.29
C TYR A 118 -14.94 -0.03 -13.46
N LEU A 119 -14.06 0.40 -12.57
CA LEU A 119 -12.74 -0.19 -12.35
C LEU A 119 -12.77 -1.07 -11.11
N VAL A 120 -11.91 -2.08 -11.11
CA VAL A 120 -11.65 -2.89 -9.92
C VAL A 120 -10.18 -2.80 -9.58
N ARG A 121 -9.89 -2.51 -8.31
CA ARG A 121 -8.54 -2.44 -7.77
C ARG A 121 -8.26 -3.62 -6.84
N PRO A 122 -7.42 -4.59 -7.23
CA PRO A 122 -7.18 -5.81 -6.47
C PRO A 122 -6.44 -5.62 -5.14
N HIS A 123 -5.66 -4.55 -4.97
CA HIS A 123 -4.79 -4.33 -3.80
C HIS A 123 -3.84 -5.50 -3.51
N GLY A 124 -3.24 -6.08 -4.55
CA GLY A 124 -2.29 -7.19 -4.44
C GLY A 124 -2.90 -8.56 -4.15
N THR A 125 -4.23 -8.70 -4.11
CA THR A 125 -4.87 -10.00 -3.83
C THR A 125 -4.65 -11.04 -4.92
N LEU A 126 -4.25 -10.62 -6.13
CA LEU A 126 -3.91 -11.46 -7.28
C LEU A 126 -2.41 -11.81 -7.35
N ASP A 127 -1.59 -11.33 -6.42
CA ASP A 127 -0.20 -11.74 -6.28
C ASP A 127 -0.11 -13.25 -6.06
N PRO A 128 0.72 -14.00 -6.83
CA PRO A 128 0.80 -15.46 -6.74
C PRO A 128 1.15 -15.99 -5.36
N TYR A 129 1.95 -15.25 -4.56
CA TYR A 129 2.30 -15.60 -3.20
C TYR A 129 1.08 -15.54 -2.26
N LEU A 130 0.23 -14.52 -2.42
CA LEU A 130 -0.99 -14.34 -1.64
C LEU A 130 -2.16 -15.16 -2.20
N TYR A 131 -2.19 -15.38 -3.51
CA TYR A 131 -3.27 -16.12 -4.18
C TYR A 131 -3.34 -17.57 -3.72
N ARG A 132 -2.21 -18.22 -3.45
CA ARG A 132 -2.13 -19.60 -2.97
C ARG A 132 -2.81 -19.81 -1.61
N ARG A 133 -2.93 -18.76 -0.79
CA ARG A 133 -3.60 -18.85 0.53
C ARG A 133 -5.11 -18.90 0.35
N HIS A 134 -5.75 -19.87 1.02
CA HIS A 134 -7.21 -20.10 0.96
C HIS A 134 -7.76 -20.28 -0.47
N ARG A 135 -6.98 -20.89 -1.37
CA ARG A 135 -7.29 -21.06 -2.79
C ARG A 135 -8.70 -21.60 -3.05
N TRP A 136 -9.16 -22.59 -2.25
CA TRP A 136 -10.49 -23.18 -2.44
C TRP A 136 -11.63 -22.16 -2.25
N ARG A 137 -11.52 -21.25 -1.27
CA ARG A 137 -12.52 -20.19 -1.05
C ARG A 137 -12.56 -19.21 -2.23
N LYS A 138 -11.38 -18.81 -2.73
CA LYS A 138 -11.26 -17.94 -3.90
C LYS A 138 -11.89 -18.61 -5.13
N TYR A 139 -11.61 -19.87 -5.36
CA TYR A 139 -12.18 -20.62 -6.48
C TYR A 139 -13.71 -20.63 -6.47
N VAL A 140 -14.34 -20.85 -5.31
CA VAL A 140 -15.80 -20.78 -5.19
C VAL A 140 -16.34 -19.40 -5.49
N MET A 141 -15.70 -18.34 -4.95
CA MET A 141 -16.12 -16.97 -5.19
C MET A 141 -15.88 -16.52 -6.64
N GLU A 142 -14.79 -16.97 -7.25
CA GLU A 142 -14.49 -16.74 -8.66
C GLU A 142 -15.55 -17.35 -9.59
N ALA A 143 -15.91 -18.59 -9.33
CA ALA A 143 -16.98 -19.27 -10.08
C ALA A 143 -18.36 -18.60 -9.86
N ALA A 144 -18.65 -18.18 -8.63
CA ALA A 144 -19.94 -17.59 -8.28
C ALA A 144 -20.14 -16.19 -8.84
N PHE A 145 -19.17 -15.30 -8.75
CA PHE A 145 -19.35 -13.90 -9.16
C PHE A 145 -18.08 -13.16 -9.58
N GLU A 146 -16.90 -13.47 -9.00
CA GLU A 146 -15.71 -12.63 -9.15
C GLU A 146 -15.19 -12.63 -10.59
N ASN A 147 -15.15 -13.79 -11.24
CA ASN A 147 -14.76 -13.85 -12.66
C ASN A 147 -15.64 -12.98 -13.56
N ARG A 148 -16.93 -12.88 -13.24
CA ARG A 148 -17.85 -12.01 -13.98
C ARG A 148 -17.58 -10.54 -13.68
N ASN A 149 -17.30 -10.20 -12.43
CA ASN A 149 -16.93 -8.83 -12.03
C ASN A 149 -15.65 -8.38 -12.73
N ILE A 150 -14.61 -9.20 -12.70
CA ILE A 150 -13.32 -8.93 -13.35
C ILE A 150 -13.49 -8.79 -14.86
N ARG A 151 -14.11 -9.77 -15.53
CA ARG A 151 -14.25 -9.78 -17.00
C ARG A 151 -15.14 -8.67 -17.55
N ARG A 152 -16.03 -8.11 -16.76
CA ARG A 152 -16.96 -7.03 -17.14
C ARG A 152 -16.52 -5.67 -16.62
N ALA A 153 -15.42 -5.58 -15.88
CA ALA A 153 -14.81 -4.32 -15.52
C ALA A 153 -14.31 -3.59 -16.78
N ALA A 154 -14.43 -2.29 -16.80
CA ALA A 154 -13.86 -1.48 -17.88
C ALA A 154 -12.34 -1.55 -17.90
N ALA A 155 -11.73 -1.70 -16.72
CA ALA A 155 -10.32 -2.02 -16.51
C ALA A 155 -10.06 -2.48 -15.07
N LEU A 156 -8.90 -3.14 -14.85
CA LEU A 156 -8.35 -3.32 -13.50
C LEU A 156 -7.29 -2.25 -13.24
N HIS A 157 -7.30 -1.70 -12.02
CA HIS A 157 -6.34 -0.69 -11.60
C HIS A 157 -5.21 -1.32 -10.79
N PHE A 158 -4.00 -1.28 -11.31
CA PHE A 158 -2.76 -1.73 -10.70
C PHE A 158 -1.90 -0.55 -10.25
N THR A 159 -1.03 -0.78 -9.27
CA THR A 159 -0.13 0.25 -8.73
C THR A 159 1.22 0.30 -9.44
N SER A 160 1.60 -0.80 -10.11
CA SER A 160 2.84 -0.93 -10.87
C SER A 160 2.64 -1.91 -12.02
N GLU A 161 3.53 -1.87 -13.01
CA GLU A 161 3.56 -2.83 -14.11
C GLU A 161 3.81 -4.26 -13.60
N GLU A 162 4.60 -4.39 -12.53
CA GLU A 162 4.86 -5.69 -11.92
C GLU A 162 3.60 -6.29 -11.28
N GLU A 163 2.78 -5.49 -10.58
CA GLU A 163 1.47 -5.96 -10.06
C GLU A 163 0.57 -6.45 -11.20
N GLU A 164 0.50 -5.69 -12.31
CA GLU A 164 -0.26 -6.10 -13.49
C GLU A 164 0.27 -7.40 -14.09
N ARG A 165 1.59 -7.50 -14.29
CA ARG A 165 2.25 -8.71 -14.82
C ARG A 165 1.96 -9.95 -13.97
N LEU A 166 2.04 -9.82 -12.65
CA LEU A 166 1.76 -10.90 -11.71
C LEU A 166 0.29 -11.31 -11.70
N ALA A 167 -0.64 -10.38 -11.96
CA ALA A 167 -2.07 -10.65 -12.02
C ALA A 167 -2.53 -11.29 -13.35
N ARG A 168 -1.79 -11.12 -14.46
CA ARG A 168 -2.17 -11.60 -15.79
C ARG A 168 -2.65 -13.05 -15.88
N PRO A 169 -2.03 -14.04 -15.20
CA PRO A 169 -2.52 -15.42 -15.21
C PRO A 169 -3.94 -15.61 -14.68
N HIS A 170 -4.45 -14.65 -13.88
CA HIS A 170 -5.78 -14.70 -13.25
C HIS A 170 -6.83 -13.87 -13.99
N ILE A 171 -6.40 -12.82 -14.70
CA ILE A 171 -7.32 -11.87 -15.35
C ILE A 171 -7.42 -12.02 -16.87
N GLY A 172 -6.50 -12.76 -17.50
CA GLY A 172 -6.46 -12.94 -18.95
C GLY A 172 -6.36 -11.58 -19.69
N ASP A 173 -7.22 -11.39 -20.70
CA ASP A 173 -7.22 -10.23 -21.60
C ASP A 173 -7.98 -9.00 -21.05
N VAL A 174 -8.41 -9.02 -19.78
CA VAL A 174 -9.07 -7.85 -19.19
C VAL A 174 -8.11 -6.65 -19.21
N PRO A 175 -8.55 -5.46 -19.67
CA PRO A 175 -7.69 -4.30 -19.71
C PRO A 175 -7.13 -3.95 -18.32
N GLY A 176 -5.81 -3.71 -18.25
CA GLY A 176 -5.15 -3.16 -17.08
C GLY A 176 -4.87 -1.66 -17.26
N VAL A 177 -4.87 -0.92 -16.19
CA VAL A 177 -4.37 0.44 -16.13
C VAL A 177 -3.43 0.55 -14.93
N VAL A 178 -2.23 1.06 -15.16
CA VAL A 178 -1.23 1.24 -14.10
C VAL A 178 -1.25 2.69 -13.68
N VAL A 179 -1.65 2.92 -12.43
CA VAL A 179 -1.55 4.23 -11.78
C VAL A 179 -1.05 4.02 -10.35
N PRO A 180 0.11 4.55 -9.98
CA PRO A 180 0.71 4.31 -8.69
C PRO A 180 -0.09 4.92 -7.54
N LEU A 181 0.32 4.62 -6.30
CA LEU A 181 -0.07 5.38 -5.13
C LEU A 181 0.79 6.63 -5.01
N GLY A 182 0.26 7.62 -4.33
CA GLY A 182 0.98 8.86 -4.05
C GLY A 182 1.30 9.04 -2.57
N VAL A 183 2.18 9.99 -2.31
CA VAL A 183 2.42 10.60 -1.00
C VAL A 183 2.17 12.10 -1.08
N ASP A 184 1.82 12.70 0.05
CA ASP A 184 1.79 14.15 0.16
C ASP A 184 3.19 14.65 0.50
N LEU A 185 3.88 15.23 -0.48
CA LEU A 185 5.25 15.71 -0.28
C LEU A 185 5.37 16.79 0.78
N ARG A 186 4.28 17.48 1.14
CA ARG A 186 4.28 18.48 2.21
C ARG A 186 4.62 17.86 3.57
N GLU A 187 4.28 16.58 3.79
CA GLU A 187 4.62 15.85 5.01
C GLU A 187 6.15 15.67 5.18
N PHE A 188 6.93 15.76 4.08
CA PHE A 188 8.37 15.51 4.05
C PHE A 188 9.23 16.77 3.81
N GLN A 189 8.61 17.95 3.73
CA GLN A 189 9.34 19.22 3.50
C GLN A 189 10.10 19.68 4.73
N GLU A 190 9.52 19.49 5.91
CA GLU A 190 10.11 19.89 7.17
C GLU A 190 10.34 18.64 8.03
N LEU A 191 11.53 18.07 7.91
CA LEU A 191 11.91 16.93 8.74
C LEU A 191 12.30 17.40 10.15
N PRO A 192 12.03 16.59 11.18
CA PRO A 192 12.50 16.86 12.54
C PRO A 192 14.02 17.07 12.59
N ALA A 193 14.49 17.73 13.66
CA ALA A 193 15.91 17.87 13.90
C ALA A 193 16.60 16.50 13.97
N ALA A 194 17.81 16.42 13.41
CA ALA A 194 18.61 15.19 13.51
C ALA A 194 18.89 14.84 14.97
N GLY A 195 18.82 13.55 15.31
CA GLY A 195 18.98 13.05 16.67
C GLY A 195 17.67 12.93 17.47
N ARG A 196 16.58 13.53 17.00
CA ARG A 196 15.29 13.51 17.70
C ARG A 196 14.76 12.11 17.99
N PHE A 197 14.97 11.16 17.08
CA PHE A 197 14.57 9.78 17.29
C PHE A 197 15.43 9.11 18.37
N ARG A 198 16.73 9.40 18.42
CA ARG A 198 17.68 8.85 19.40
C ARG A 198 17.42 9.35 20.81
N GLU A 199 16.90 10.59 20.97
CA GLU A 199 16.50 11.12 22.29
C GLU A 199 15.42 10.25 22.92
N ARG A 200 14.52 9.70 22.13
CA ARG A 200 13.44 8.81 22.58
C ARG A 200 13.91 7.36 22.81
N PHE A 201 14.91 6.90 22.06
CA PHE A 201 15.47 5.57 22.12
C PHE A 201 16.96 5.62 22.43
N PRO A 202 17.36 5.99 23.68
CA PRO A 202 18.76 6.22 24.05
C PRO A 202 19.64 4.98 23.97
N GLU A 203 19.06 3.77 23.98
CA GLU A 203 19.79 2.50 23.80
C GLU A 203 20.45 2.38 22.41
N ILE A 204 20.01 3.15 21.42
CA ILE A 204 20.65 3.21 20.11
C ILE A 204 22.02 3.88 20.19
N GLY A 205 22.19 4.85 21.06
CA GLY A 205 23.42 5.61 21.24
C GLY A 205 23.87 6.28 19.95
N GLN A 206 25.16 6.16 19.63
CA GLN A 206 25.77 6.74 18.43
C GLN A 206 25.82 5.77 17.23
N LYS A 207 25.22 4.58 17.36
CA LYS A 207 25.24 3.58 16.28
C LYS A 207 24.46 4.08 15.06
N GLU A 208 24.88 3.72 13.85
CA GLU A 208 24.12 3.99 12.62
C GLU A 208 22.85 3.14 12.58
N ILE A 209 21.74 3.75 12.23
CA ILE A 209 20.42 3.10 12.23
C ILE A 209 20.16 2.46 10.88
N ILE A 210 19.86 1.16 10.89
CA ILE A 210 19.21 0.43 9.82
C ILE A 210 17.72 0.42 10.14
N LEU A 211 16.89 1.01 9.28
CA LEU A 211 15.45 1.15 9.53
C LEU A 211 14.65 0.13 8.73
N PHE A 212 13.81 -0.62 9.41
CA PHE A 212 12.67 -1.34 8.85
C PHE A 212 11.38 -0.64 9.31
N LEU A 213 10.50 -0.32 8.37
CA LEU A 213 9.19 0.28 8.66
C LEU A 213 8.09 -0.52 7.97
N GLY A 214 7.19 -1.09 8.74
CA GLY A 214 6.07 -1.86 8.22
C GLY A 214 5.49 -2.83 9.23
N ARG A 215 4.32 -3.40 8.93
CA ARG A 215 3.70 -4.40 9.77
C ARG A 215 4.63 -5.62 9.97
N ILE A 216 4.78 -6.07 11.21
CA ILE A 216 5.61 -7.25 11.53
C ILE A 216 4.80 -8.50 11.18
N ASN A 217 5.08 -9.12 10.03
CA ASN A 217 4.38 -10.32 9.59
C ASN A 217 5.25 -11.18 8.63
N PHE A 218 4.74 -12.37 8.31
CA PHE A 218 5.43 -13.41 7.55
C PHE A 218 5.94 -12.99 6.16
N LYS A 219 5.31 -12.01 5.52
CA LYS A 219 5.67 -11.62 4.14
C LYS A 219 6.77 -10.55 4.07
N LYS A 220 7.14 -9.96 5.21
CA LYS A 220 8.05 -8.83 5.25
C LYS A 220 9.54 -9.18 5.25
N GLY A 221 9.88 -10.48 5.28
CA GLY A 221 11.26 -10.94 5.19
C GLY A 221 12.14 -10.53 6.36
N LEU A 222 11.55 -10.39 7.57
CA LEU A 222 12.33 -10.06 8.78
C LEU A 222 13.31 -11.16 9.19
N ASP A 223 13.05 -12.39 8.81
CA ASP A 223 13.99 -13.52 8.92
C ASP A 223 15.23 -13.29 8.05
N LEU A 224 15.05 -12.84 6.81
CA LEU A 224 16.16 -12.47 5.92
C LEU A 224 16.91 -11.26 6.45
N LEU A 225 16.19 -10.25 6.98
CA LEU A 225 16.82 -9.05 7.53
C LEU A 225 17.68 -9.36 8.76
N VAL A 226 17.22 -10.22 9.67
CA VAL A 226 17.99 -10.64 10.86
C VAL A 226 19.25 -11.37 10.44
N GLN A 227 19.16 -12.33 9.50
CA GLN A 227 20.33 -13.05 8.99
C GLN A 227 21.30 -12.12 8.24
N ALA A 228 20.78 -11.16 7.48
CA ALA A 228 21.61 -10.15 6.80
C ALA A 228 22.33 -9.26 7.82
N LEU A 229 21.61 -8.76 8.83
CA LEU A 229 22.19 -7.97 9.91
C LEU A 229 23.29 -8.71 10.64
N ALA A 230 23.10 -10.00 10.99
CA ALA A 230 24.12 -10.80 11.65
C ALA A 230 25.40 -10.88 10.82
N ARG A 231 25.30 -10.99 9.50
CA ARG A 231 26.46 -11.00 8.58
C ARG A 231 27.15 -9.63 8.53
N VAL A 232 26.37 -8.55 8.50
CA VAL A 232 26.89 -7.17 8.47
C VAL A 232 27.62 -6.84 9.79
N LEU A 233 27.05 -7.21 10.94
CA LEU A 233 27.62 -6.96 12.27
C LEU A 233 28.96 -7.68 12.51
N ARG A 234 29.29 -8.74 11.76
CA ARG A 234 30.62 -9.35 11.79
C ARG A 234 31.71 -8.42 11.24
N LYS A 235 31.34 -7.48 10.37
CA LYS A 235 32.24 -6.51 9.75
C LYS A 235 32.16 -5.14 10.39
N ARG A 236 30.95 -4.72 10.79
CA ARG A 236 30.64 -3.40 11.34
C ARG A 236 29.78 -3.55 12.59
N ARG A 237 30.34 -3.20 13.76
CA ARG A 237 29.66 -3.32 15.06
C ARG A 237 28.93 -2.03 15.50
N ASP A 238 29.08 -0.96 14.75
CA ASP A 238 28.54 0.37 14.96
C ASP A 238 27.11 0.54 14.42
N LEU A 239 26.34 -0.54 14.29
CA LEU A 239 25.01 -0.57 13.69
C LEU A 239 23.93 -0.96 14.68
N HIS A 240 22.73 -0.45 14.46
CA HIS A 240 21.54 -0.79 15.23
C HIS A 240 20.32 -0.92 14.31
N LEU A 241 19.57 -2.02 14.43
CA LEU A 241 18.33 -2.25 13.70
C LEU A 241 17.16 -1.62 14.45
N VAL A 242 16.39 -0.78 13.78
CA VAL A 242 15.11 -0.30 14.27
C VAL A 242 13.99 -1.00 13.51
N VAL A 243 13.16 -1.77 14.22
CA VAL A 243 11.97 -2.44 13.69
C VAL A 243 10.73 -1.65 14.11
N ALA A 244 10.20 -0.86 13.19
CA ALA A 244 9.06 0.01 13.43
C ALA A 244 7.80 -0.52 12.74
N GLY A 245 6.74 -0.74 13.51
CA GLY A 245 5.44 -1.14 13.01
C GLY A 245 4.64 -2.01 13.96
N PRO A 246 3.34 -2.19 13.68
CA PRO A 246 2.47 -3.02 14.52
C PRO A 246 2.76 -4.52 14.34
N ASP A 247 2.59 -5.26 15.44
CA ASP A 247 2.70 -6.72 15.50
C ASP A 247 1.32 -7.33 15.79
N ASP A 248 0.42 -7.23 14.83
CA ASP A 248 -0.95 -7.73 14.99
C ASP A 248 -1.04 -9.27 14.92
N ASP A 249 -0.04 -9.92 14.32
CA ASP A 249 -0.02 -11.36 14.06
C ASP A 249 0.90 -12.13 15.05
N GLY A 250 1.53 -11.45 16.02
CA GLY A 250 2.45 -12.04 17.00
C GLY A 250 3.79 -12.51 16.41
N TRP A 251 4.19 -11.99 15.25
CA TRP A 251 5.46 -12.33 14.61
C TRP A 251 6.68 -11.70 15.30
N GLY A 252 6.49 -10.64 16.07
CA GLY A 252 7.57 -9.96 16.80
C GLY A 252 8.32 -10.90 17.75
N ALA A 253 7.61 -11.82 18.41
CA ALA A 253 8.25 -12.83 19.26
C ALA A 253 9.21 -13.74 18.47
N ARG A 254 8.83 -14.12 17.23
CA ARG A 254 9.70 -14.91 16.34
C ARG A 254 10.94 -14.13 15.91
N VAL A 255 10.75 -12.86 15.54
CA VAL A 255 11.87 -11.98 15.13
C VAL A 255 12.86 -11.81 16.29
N LYS A 256 12.37 -11.58 17.51
CA LYS A 256 13.20 -11.53 18.72
C LYS A 256 13.94 -12.84 18.96
N GLY A 257 13.28 -13.97 18.74
CA GLY A 257 13.91 -15.31 18.82
C GLY A 257 15.04 -15.50 17.81
N TRP A 258 14.87 -15.04 16.56
CA TRP A 258 15.95 -15.07 15.56
C TRP A 258 17.12 -14.18 15.93
N LEU A 259 16.86 -12.97 16.44
CA LEU A 259 17.91 -12.06 16.94
C LEU A 259 18.71 -12.70 18.10
N GLN A 260 18.04 -13.41 19.00
CA GLN A 260 18.68 -14.15 20.10
C GLN A 260 19.53 -15.32 19.57
N GLN A 261 19.02 -16.09 18.61
CA GLN A 261 19.74 -17.21 17.98
C GLN A 261 21.01 -16.74 17.27
N GLU A 262 20.98 -15.57 16.63
CA GLU A 262 22.16 -14.97 15.99
C GLU A 262 23.08 -14.22 16.99
N GLY A 263 22.70 -14.11 18.27
CA GLY A 263 23.49 -13.41 19.30
C GLY A 263 23.57 -11.90 19.13
N ILE A 264 22.57 -11.28 18.51
CA ILE A 264 22.53 -9.85 18.17
C ILE A 264 21.27 -9.14 18.73
N ALA A 265 20.65 -9.69 19.77
CA ALA A 265 19.43 -9.13 20.36
C ALA A 265 19.61 -7.67 20.84
N ASP A 266 20.79 -7.33 21.37
CA ASP A 266 21.12 -5.99 21.85
C ASP A 266 21.40 -4.97 20.74
N CYS A 267 21.38 -5.43 19.49
CA CYS A 267 21.55 -4.59 18.29
C CYS A 267 20.21 -4.24 17.63
N ALA A 268 19.07 -4.45 18.31
CA ALA A 268 17.76 -4.18 17.71
C ALA A 268 16.77 -3.58 18.69
N THR A 269 16.02 -2.55 18.27
CA THR A 269 14.92 -1.92 19.01
C THR A 269 13.61 -2.10 18.27
N PHE A 270 12.54 -2.49 18.99
CA PHE A 270 11.18 -2.58 18.50
C PHE A 270 10.37 -1.42 19.03
N THR A 271 9.95 -0.52 18.15
CA THR A 271 9.27 0.72 18.55
C THR A 271 7.75 0.62 18.64
N GLY A 272 7.17 -0.45 18.08
CA GLY A 272 5.75 -0.44 17.75
C GLY A 272 5.44 0.48 16.57
N MET A 273 4.18 0.91 16.45
CA MET A 273 3.73 1.77 15.37
C MET A 273 4.22 3.20 15.54
N LEU A 274 4.94 3.73 14.57
CA LEU A 274 5.36 5.13 14.49
C LEU A 274 4.44 5.92 13.57
N LEU A 275 3.99 7.10 13.98
CA LEU A 275 3.12 8.01 13.22
C LEU A 275 3.64 9.44 13.24
N GLY A 276 3.22 10.24 12.25
CA GLY A 276 3.51 11.68 12.19
C GLY A 276 5.00 12.01 12.40
N GLU A 277 5.28 12.93 13.30
CA GLU A 277 6.63 13.42 13.59
C GLU A 277 7.61 12.31 14.03
N GLU A 278 7.13 11.32 14.80
CA GLU A 278 7.99 10.22 15.27
C GLU A 278 8.48 9.33 14.11
N LYS A 279 7.60 9.07 13.13
CA LYS A 279 7.97 8.35 11.91
C LYS A 279 8.99 9.14 11.09
N LEU A 280 8.77 10.44 10.96
CA LEU A 280 9.70 11.32 10.22
C LEU A 280 11.07 11.41 10.94
N ALA A 281 11.09 11.45 12.27
CA ALA A 281 12.32 11.42 13.06
C ALA A 281 13.11 10.12 12.83
N ALA A 282 12.43 8.97 12.83
CA ALA A 282 13.04 7.68 12.53
C ALA A 282 13.64 7.64 11.11
N LEU A 283 12.91 8.13 10.11
CA LEU A 283 13.37 8.24 8.74
C LEU A 283 14.55 9.22 8.59
N ARG A 284 14.55 10.33 9.34
CA ARG A 284 15.63 11.32 9.34
C ARG A 284 16.92 10.80 9.94
N ASP A 285 16.82 10.04 11.05
CA ASP A 285 17.98 9.55 11.80
C ASP A 285 18.55 8.25 11.25
N ALA A 286 17.81 7.58 10.35
CA ALA A 286 18.26 6.35 9.72
C ALA A 286 19.38 6.58 8.69
N ARG A 287 20.30 5.60 8.59
CA ARG A 287 21.37 5.58 7.61
C ARG A 287 20.93 4.93 6.30
N ILE A 288 20.20 3.82 6.40
CA ILE A 288 19.62 3.09 5.29
C ILE A 288 18.24 2.55 5.68
N PHE A 289 17.37 2.38 4.69
CA PHE A 289 16.09 1.69 4.82
C PHE A 289 16.17 0.30 4.18
N VAL A 290 15.69 -0.74 4.86
CA VAL A 290 15.77 -2.11 4.35
C VAL A 290 14.42 -2.80 4.40
N LEU A 291 13.94 -3.33 3.25
CA LEU A 291 12.66 -4.04 3.13
C LEU A 291 12.80 -5.29 2.24
N PRO A 292 13.30 -6.43 2.74
CA PRO A 292 13.50 -7.65 1.96
C PRO A 292 12.24 -8.51 1.89
N SER A 293 11.09 -7.90 1.61
CA SER A 293 9.77 -8.56 1.61
C SER A 293 9.69 -9.71 0.61
N TYR A 294 9.01 -10.80 0.98
CA TYR A 294 8.62 -11.89 0.07
C TYR A 294 7.45 -11.53 -0.85
N SER A 295 6.68 -10.53 -0.50
CA SER A 295 5.59 -9.96 -1.30
C SER A 295 5.20 -8.60 -0.74
N GLU A 296 5.29 -7.56 -1.55
CA GLU A 296 4.84 -6.21 -1.22
C GLU A 296 4.18 -5.58 -2.43
N ASN A 297 2.90 -5.20 -2.29
CA ASN A 297 2.14 -4.71 -3.42
C ASN A 297 2.64 -3.37 -3.98
N PHE A 298 3.00 -2.43 -3.10
CA PHE A 298 3.53 -1.13 -3.53
C PHE A 298 4.73 -0.69 -2.69
N GLY A 299 4.64 -0.86 -1.35
CA GLY A 299 5.75 -0.48 -0.48
C GLY A 299 5.73 1.01 -0.12
N MET A 300 4.61 1.52 0.42
CA MET A 300 4.51 2.91 0.85
C MET A 300 5.68 3.37 1.72
N ALA A 301 6.17 2.49 2.61
CA ALA A 301 7.32 2.81 3.46
C ALA A 301 8.62 3.03 2.65
N VAL A 302 8.78 2.39 1.50
CA VAL A 302 9.90 2.63 0.57
C VAL A 302 9.77 4.04 -0.03
N ILE A 303 8.56 4.41 -0.46
CA ILE A 303 8.30 5.75 -1.00
C ILE A 303 8.54 6.83 0.07
N GLU A 304 8.07 6.60 1.31
CA GLU A 304 8.29 7.51 2.44
C GLU A 304 9.79 7.66 2.76
N ALA A 305 10.55 6.57 2.74
CA ALA A 305 12.01 6.59 2.94
C ALA A 305 12.70 7.37 1.83
N MET A 306 12.36 7.11 0.56
CA MET A 306 12.89 7.86 -0.59
C MET A 306 12.51 9.34 -0.55
N ALA A 307 11.28 9.68 -0.10
CA ALA A 307 10.87 11.08 0.05
C ALA A 307 11.73 11.86 1.06
N CYS A 308 12.27 11.17 2.08
CA CYS A 308 13.22 11.71 3.04
C CYS A 308 14.68 11.69 2.54
N GLY A 309 14.96 11.23 1.32
CA GLY A 309 16.32 11.06 0.80
C GLY A 309 17.10 9.90 1.42
N LEU A 310 16.43 8.98 2.07
CA LEU A 310 17.03 7.81 2.67
C LEU A 310 17.28 6.75 1.58
N PRO A 311 18.51 6.25 1.39
CA PRO A 311 18.80 5.19 0.44
C PRO A 311 18.14 3.88 0.87
N VAL A 312 17.59 3.15 -0.09
CA VAL A 312 16.79 1.95 0.18
C VAL A 312 17.45 0.68 -0.35
N VAL A 313 17.32 -0.41 0.42
CA VAL A 313 17.60 -1.78 -0.02
C VAL A 313 16.27 -2.54 0.01
N ILE A 314 15.81 -3.00 -1.14
CA ILE A 314 14.53 -3.70 -1.26
C ILE A 314 14.71 -5.03 -2.00
N SER A 315 13.76 -5.95 -1.80
CA SER A 315 13.75 -7.16 -2.62
C SER A 315 13.06 -6.93 -3.98
N ASP A 316 13.36 -7.81 -4.95
CA ASP A 316 12.69 -7.93 -6.25
C ASP A 316 11.21 -8.39 -6.14
N ARG A 317 10.71 -8.52 -4.91
CA ARG A 317 9.30 -8.84 -4.56
C ARG A 317 8.53 -7.63 -4.01
N VAL A 318 9.15 -6.46 -3.97
CA VAL A 318 8.48 -5.18 -3.77
C VAL A 318 8.09 -4.67 -5.16
N ASN A 319 6.81 -4.63 -5.51
CA ASN A 319 6.35 -4.47 -6.91
C ASN A 319 6.77 -3.15 -7.60
N ILE A 320 7.37 -2.20 -6.89
CA ILE A 320 8.00 -0.98 -7.46
C ILE A 320 9.52 -1.13 -7.66
N TRP A 321 10.05 -2.35 -7.56
CA TRP A 321 11.50 -2.55 -7.65
C TRP A 321 12.10 -2.08 -8.98
N ARG A 322 11.34 -2.22 -10.09
CA ARG A 322 11.80 -1.79 -11.41
C ARG A 322 11.94 -0.27 -11.50
N GLU A 323 10.99 0.45 -10.93
CA GLU A 323 11.02 1.93 -10.86
C GLU A 323 12.20 2.40 -10.00
N VAL A 324 12.45 1.74 -8.87
CA VAL A 324 13.58 2.04 -7.97
C VAL A 324 14.91 1.76 -8.67
N GLU A 325 15.04 0.62 -9.34
CA GLU A 325 16.26 0.23 -10.07
C GLU A 325 16.52 1.16 -11.26
N ALA A 326 15.51 1.38 -12.10
CA ALA A 326 15.61 2.24 -13.29
C ALA A 326 15.98 3.68 -12.96
N ALA A 327 15.48 4.21 -11.84
CA ALA A 327 15.81 5.54 -11.37
C ALA A 327 17.18 5.61 -10.65
N GLY A 328 17.82 4.47 -10.36
CA GLY A 328 18.99 4.41 -9.49
C GLY A 328 18.69 5.00 -8.11
N ALA A 329 17.51 4.70 -7.55
CA ALA A 329 17.02 5.25 -6.28
C ALA A 329 17.25 4.33 -5.08
N GLY A 330 17.83 3.15 -5.30
CA GLY A 330 18.11 2.16 -4.28
C GLY A 330 18.80 0.93 -4.85
N LEU A 331 19.09 -0.04 -3.99
CA LEU A 331 19.64 -1.34 -4.38
C LEU A 331 18.52 -2.39 -4.30
N VAL A 332 18.41 -3.19 -5.36
CA VAL A 332 17.43 -4.27 -5.46
C VAL A 332 18.13 -5.61 -5.33
N THR A 333 17.62 -6.49 -4.49
CA THR A 333 18.19 -7.82 -4.25
C THR A 333 17.12 -8.91 -4.39
N PRO A 334 17.47 -10.14 -4.74
CA PRO A 334 16.55 -11.26 -4.54
C PRO A 334 16.29 -11.47 -3.03
N CYS A 335 15.26 -12.26 -2.70
CA CYS A 335 14.94 -12.60 -1.31
C CYS A 335 15.97 -13.54 -0.69
N GLU A 336 17.22 -13.06 -0.52
CA GLU A 336 18.36 -13.81 0.01
C GLU A 336 19.15 -12.96 1.01
N ALA A 337 19.35 -13.49 2.21
CA ALA A 337 20.03 -12.77 3.29
C ALA A 337 21.46 -12.36 2.94
N GLY A 338 22.18 -13.18 2.14
CA GLY A 338 23.56 -12.88 1.71
C GLY A 338 23.64 -11.68 0.79
N GLN A 339 22.77 -11.60 -0.21
CA GLN A 339 22.73 -10.49 -1.16
C GLN A 339 22.20 -9.21 -0.49
N THR A 340 21.18 -9.34 0.39
CA THR A 340 20.72 -8.22 1.22
C THR A 340 21.86 -7.66 2.08
N ALA A 341 22.66 -8.52 2.74
CA ALA A 341 23.81 -8.08 3.53
C ALA A 341 24.88 -7.38 2.69
N THR A 342 25.14 -7.87 1.48
CA THR A 342 26.10 -7.23 0.55
C THR A 342 25.63 -5.84 0.15
N ALA A 343 24.36 -5.68 -0.23
CA ALA A 343 23.78 -4.38 -0.58
C ALA A 343 23.77 -3.40 0.62
N MET A 344 23.47 -3.90 1.83
CA MET A 344 23.57 -3.09 3.05
C MET A 344 24.99 -2.57 3.27
N LEU A 345 26.02 -3.44 3.19
CA LEU A 345 27.42 -3.03 3.35
C LEU A 345 27.84 -2.02 2.28
N GLU A 346 27.44 -2.23 1.04
CA GLU A 346 27.75 -1.31 -0.07
C GLU A 346 27.28 0.11 0.22
N LEU A 347 26.05 0.29 0.75
CA LEU A 347 25.54 1.62 1.13
C LEU A 347 26.17 2.18 2.41
N LEU A 348 26.46 1.31 3.38
CA LEU A 348 27.05 1.73 4.66
C LEU A 348 28.51 2.15 4.50
N ASP A 349 29.27 1.48 3.61
CA ASP A 349 30.69 1.73 3.38
C ASP A 349 30.95 2.79 2.30
N ASN A 350 29.92 3.16 1.52
CA ASN A 350 30.03 4.15 0.46
C ASN A 350 29.02 5.31 0.63
N PRO A 351 29.34 6.34 1.44
CA PRO A 351 28.47 7.50 1.67
C PRO A 351 28.11 8.27 0.40
N GLU A 352 29.00 8.32 -0.58
CA GLU A 352 28.76 9.02 -1.84
C GLU A 352 27.69 8.30 -2.65
N LEU A 353 27.76 6.99 -2.79
CA LEU A 353 26.75 6.17 -3.43
C LEU A 353 25.40 6.34 -2.70
N ALA A 354 25.40 6.17 -1.37
CA ALA A 354 24.21 6.32 -0.54
C ALA A 354 23.52 7.68 -0.75
N GLY A 355 24.30 8.78 -0.75
CA GLY A 355 23.80 10.12 -1.00
C GLY A 355 23.21 10.29 -2.40
N ARG A 356 23.88 9.75 -3.44
CA ARG A 356 23.38 9.79 -4.82
C ARG A 356 22.06 9.03 -4.97
N LEU A 357 21.96 7.80 -4.42
CA LEU A 357 20.72 7.01 -4.48
C LEU A 357 19.58 7.69 -3.70
N GLY A 358 19.87 8.30 -2.55
CA GLY A 358 18.88 9.08 -1.79
C GLY A 358 18.34 10.27 -2.59
N GLN A 359 19.19 11.03 -3.27
CA GLN A 359 18.76 12.16 -4.13
C GLN A 359 17.91 11.68 -5.32
N ASN A 360 18.30 10.58 -5.95
CA ASN A 360 17.51 9.96 -7.01
C ASN A 360 16.13 9.50 -6.48
N GLY A 361 16.09 9.01 -5.25
CA GLY A 361 14.85 8.64 -4.55
C GLY A 361 13.89 9.82 -4.41
N ILE A 362 14.37 10.96 -3.92
CA ILE A 362 13.57 12.20 -3.83
C ILE A 362 13.02 12.60 -5.21
N LYS A 363 13.87 12.55 -6.24
CA LYS A 363 13.47 12.87 -7.61
C LYS A 363 12.38 11.93 -8.12
N LEU A 364 12.57 10.63 -7.97
CA LEU A 364 11.59 9.61 -8.36
C LEU A 364 10.23 9.85 -7.71
N VAL A 365 10.21 10.08 -6.37
CA VAL A 365 8.98 10.34 -5.64
C VAL A 365 8.27 11.60 -6.14
N ARG A 366 9.01 12.66 -6.34
CA ARG A 366 8.47 13.93 -6.86
C ARG A 366 7.86 13.78 -8.26
N GLU A 367 8.49 13.03 -9.13
CA GLU A 367 8.06 12.89 -10.53
C GLU A 367 6.90 11.93 -10.70
N GLN A 368 6.89 10.81 -9.94
CA GLN A 368 5.95 9.72 -10.19
C GLN A 368 4.98 9.44 -9.04
N PHE A 369 5.38 9.66 -7.77
CA PHE A 369 4.65 9.19 -6.60
C PHE A 369 4.09 10.30 -5.72
N GLN A 370 3.93 11.54 -6.21
CA GLN A 370 3.18 12.56 -5.49
C GLN A 370 1.71 12.56 -5.91
N TRP A 371 0.80 12.80 -4.96
CA TRP A 371 -0.64 12.76 -5.23
C TRP A 371 -1.09 13.73 -6.32
N THR A 372 -0.43 14.86 -6.52
CA THR A 372 -0.75 15.80 -7.60
C THR A 372 -0.55 15.16 -8.99
N THR A 373 0.58 14.50 -9.21
CA THR A 373 0.88 13.79 -10.46
C THR A 373 -0.03 12.57 -10.66
N VAL A 374 -0.19 11.79 -9.59
CA VAL A 374 -1.06 10.60 -9.59
C VAL A 374 -2.50 10.96 -9.89
N ALA A 375 -3.05 12.03 -9.29
CA ALA A 375 -4.42 12.47 -9.52
C ALA A 375 -4.68 12.88 -10.98
N ILE A 376 -3.74 13.58 -11.61
CA ILE A 376 -3.83 13.95 -13.03
C ILE A 376 -3.86 12.69 -13.92
N THR A 377 -3.04 11.69 -13.59
CA THR A 377 -3.02 10.41 -14.31
C THR A 377 -4.31 9.63 -14.13
N LEU A 378 -4.86 9.59 -12.89
CA LEU A 378 -6.16 9.00 -12.61
C LEU A 378 -7.29 9.71 -13.36
N GLU A 379 -7.30 11.04 -13.36
CA GLU A 379 -8.30 11.83 -14.08
C GLU A 379 -8.30 11.51 -15.58
N LYS A 380 -7.13 11.48 -16.20
CA LYS A 380 -6.98 11.10 -17.62
C LYS A 380 -7.48 9.68 -17.88
N THR A 381 -7.16 8.76 -16.97
CA THR A 381 -7.58 7.37 -17.04
C THR A 381 -9.10 7.24 -16.94
N TYR A 382 -9.73 7.91 -15.98
CA TYR A 382 -11.17 7.91 -15.81
C TYR A 382 -11.89 8.49 -17.04
N LYS A 383 -11.44 9.64 -17.55
CA LYS A 383 -11.99 10.25 -18.77
C LYS A 383 -11.90 9.31 -19.98
N LYS A 384 -10.76 8.63 -20.15
CA LYS A 384 -10.57 7.65 -21.24
C LYS A 384 -11.52 6.46 -21.12
N ILE A 385 -11.71 5.94 -19.91
CA ILE A 385 -12.60 4.81 -19.65
C ILE A 385 -14.06 5.19 -19.93
N ILE A 386 -14.52 6.34 -19.41
CA ILE A 386 -15.89 6.84 -19.63
C ILE A 386 -16.14 7.04 -21.14
N ALA A 387 -15.22 7.70 -21.84
CA ALA A 387 -15.37 7.96 -23.27
C ALA A 387 -15.44 6.64 -24.08
N LYS A 388 -14.55 5.68 -23.80
CA LYS A 388 -14.55 4.37 -24.46
C LYS A 388 -15.86 3.61 -24.20
N PHE A 389 -16.34 3.63 -22.95
CA PHE A 389 -17.56 2.93 -22.56
C PHE A 389 -18.79 3.50 -23.31
N LEU A 390 -18.92 4.83 -23.38
CA LEU A 390 -20.00 5.50 -24.10
C LEU A 390 -20.01 5.25 -25.61
N THR A 391 -18.82 5.12 -26.23
CA THR A 391 -18.72 4.77 -27.66
C THR A 391 -19.14 3.33 -27.92
N THR A 392 -18.77 2.40 -27.04
CA THR A 392 -19.17 0.99 -27.18
C THR A 392 -20.68 0.78 -26.97
N GLN A 393 -21.33 1.56 -26.09
CA GLN A 393 -22.79 1.47 -25.92
C GLN A 393 -23.58 2.04 -27.10
N LYS A 394 -23.04 2.96 -27.88
CA LYS A 394 -23.71 3.54 -29.08
C LYS A 394 -23.63 2.63 -30.31
N SER A 395 -22.83 1.56 -30.25
CA SER A 395 -22.64 0.61 -31.35
C SER A 395 -23.54 -0.65 -31.24
N TRP A 396 -24.46 -0.67 -30.30
CA TRP A 396 -25.54 -1.63 -30.12
C TRP A 396 -26.92 -0.94 -30.20
#